data_c993f591ae5080edd38c3e2ba3283098
#
_entry.id   c993f591ae5080edd38c3e2ba3283098
#
_cell.length_a   1.000
_cell.length_b   1.000
_cell.length_c   1.000
_cell.angle_alpha   90.00
_cell.angle_beta   90.00
_cell.angle_gamma   90.00
#
_symmetry.space_group_name_H-M   'P 1'
#
loop_
_entity.id
_entity.type
_entity.pdbx_description
1 polymer ?
#
loop_
_entity_poly.entity_id
_entity_poly.type
_entity_poly.pdbx_seq_one_letter_code
_entity_poly.pdbx_strand_id
1 'polypeptide(L)'
;LGIHFEPSILNPGGDLSQYSTLATNMLERDVRHVVGCYTSSSRKEVIPLFEKHDALLWYPSHYEGFESSTNVIYTGAAPNQHVLPLVEHLLAHHGHRAYCVGSNYIWAWENNRILRESVTARQGSVLAERYFALGETVFHQAIEAIIEARPSFVFLTLIGTSAYQFFREFRMACRARGIEQAREIPVASCSLSEPELQAIGEDAVDGHLSSSVYFCSIESPANRRFLDAYLTRFPEGPTASADAEASYNAVWLLARAVAAAGTDDPRAVKTELVRQQHLDAPQGEVWIDEQTFHAYLTPRIGRSNRNARFDLVSEARAPVRPDPYLVHSSSRFEAATAPSLRLVS
;
A
#
# COMPACT_ATOMS: atom_id res chain seq x y z
N LEU A 1 16.29 -14.32 20.57
CA LEU A 1 15.89 -13.14 21.39
C LEU A 1 15.41 -13.52 22.80
N GLY A 2 15.06 -14.81 23.06
CA GLY A 2 14.50 -15.25 24.36
C GLY A 2 13.09 -14.74 24.65
N ILE A 3 12.38 -14.23 23.65
CA ILE A 3 10.99 -13.76 23.75
C ILE A 3 10.08 -14.90 23.28
N HIS A 4 9.00 -15.10 24.03
CA HIS A 4 7.89 -15.98 23.66
C HIS A 4 6.62 -15.16 23.56
N PHE A 5 5.92 -15.22 22.44
CA PHE A 5 4.61 -14.60 22.25
C PHE A 5 3.50 -15.64 22.36
N GLU A 6 2.43 -15.29 23.02
CA GLU A 6 1.16 -16.02 23.04
C GLU A 6 0.16 -15.30 22.13
N PRO A 7 0.03 -15.66 20.85
CA PRO A 7 -0.80 -14.95 19.93
C PRO A 7 -2.28 -15.22 20.17
N SER A 8 -3.10 -14.14 20.23
CA SER A 8 -4.55 -14.21 20.15
C SER A 8 -4.97 -13.72 18.76
N ILE A 9 -5.57 -14.59 17.95
CA ILE A 9 -5.95 -14.28 16.57
C ILE A 9 -7.47 -14.13 16.48
N LEU A 10 -7.92 -12.95 16.08
CA LEU A 10 -9.33 -12.62 15.90
C LEU A 10 -9.57 -12.14 14.46
N ASN A 11 -10.68 -12.57 13.86
CA ASN A 11 -11.05 -12.21 12.49
C ASN A 11 -12.39 -11.47 12.49
N PRO A 12 -12.41 -10.16 12.18
CA PRO A 12 -13.64 -9.35 12.11
C PRO A 12 -14.47 -9.62 10.84
N GLY A 13 -14.00 -10.47 9.91
CA GLY A 13 -14.74 -10.83 8.70
C GLY A 13 -15.03 -9.68 7.73
N GLY A 14 -14.30 -8.56 7.86
CA GLY A 14 -14.51 -7.34 7.05
C GLY A 14 -15.64 -6.43 7.58
N ASP A 15 -16.31 -6.79 8.65
CA ASP A 15 -17.33 -5.96 9.29
C ASP A 15 -16.67 -4.90 10.19
N LEU A 16 -16.86 -3.62 9.82
CA LEU A 16 -16.24 -2.50 10.52
C LEU A 16 -16.59 -2.46 12.01
N SER A 17 -17.86 -2.78 12.39
CA SER A 17 -18.31 -2.79 13.77
C SER A 17 -17.60 -3.84 14.63
N GLN A 18 -17.20 -4.95 14.03
CA GLN A 18 -16.46 -6.01 14.71
C GLN A 18 -15.03 -5.59 15.07
N TYR A 19 -14.41 -4.71 14.30
CA TYR A 19 -13.06 -4.21 14.64
C TYR A 19 -13.04 -3.50 15.98
N SER A 20 -13.98 -2.59 16.23
CA SER A 20 -14.09 -1.90 17.54
C SER A 20 -14.38 -2.88 18.67
N THR A 21 -15.31 -3.82 18.47
CA THR A 21 -15.68 -4.82 19.48
C THR A 21 -14.49 -5.71 19.83
N LEU A 22 -13.82 -6.27 18.83
CA LEU A 22 -12.69 -7.18 19.03
C LEU A 22 -11.47 -6.45 19.60
N ALA A 23 -11.18 -5.23 19.13
CA ALA A 23 -10.12 -4.42 19.69
C ALA A 23 -10.37 -4.09 21.18
N THR A 24 -11.59 -3.67 21.53
CA THR A 24 -11.95 -3.42 22.93
C THR A 24 -11.75 -4.66 23.79
N ASN A 25 -12.22 -5.83 23.34
CA ASN A 25 -12.05 -7.09 24.07
C ASN A 25 -10.57 -7.47 24.27
N MET A 26 -9.70 -7.21 23.31
CA MET A 26 -8.26 -7.44 23.45
C MET A 26 -7.65 -6.47 24.49
N LEU A 27 -7.95 -5.18 24.38
CA LEU A 27 -7.39 -4.13 25.22
C LEU A 27 -7.85 -4.25 26.68
N GLU A 28 -9.11 -4.63 26.93
CA GLU A 28 -9.63 -4.91 28.27
C GLU A 28 -9.00 -6.15 28.94
N ARG A 29 -8.39 -7.04 28.13
CA ARG A 29 -7.63 -8.20 28.60
C ARG A 29 -6.13 -7.94 28.69
N ASP A 30 -5.74 -6.67 28.73
CA ASP A 30 -4.35 -6.20 28.82
C ASP A 30 -3.45 -6.62 27.64
N VAL A 31 -4.03 -6.82 26.44
CA VAL A 31 -3.26 -6.98 25.21
C VAL A 31 -2.75 -5.59 24.79
N ARG A 32 -1.45 -5.36 24.85
CA ARG A 32 -0.82 -4.05 24.63
C ARG A 32 -0.30 -3.83 23.22
N HIS A 33 -0.12 -4.90 22.45
CA HIS A 33 0.37 -4.86 21.08
C HIS A 33 -0.53 -5.66 20.16
N VAL A 34 -1.08 -5.04 19.13
CA VAL A 34 -1.91 -5.70 18.13
C VAL A 34 -1.33 -5.43 16.76
N VAL A 35 -1.05 -6.48 16.00
CA VAL A 35 -0.68 -6.39 14.59
C VAL A 35 -1.93 -6.64 13.77
N GLY A 36 -2.37 -5.65 12.99
CA GLY A 36 -3.59 -5.86 12.21
C GLY A 36 -4.21 -4.59 11.67
N CYS A 37 -5.49 -4.72 11.38
CA CYS A 37 -6.27 -3.90 10.49
C CYS A 37 -5.74 -3.97 9.04
N TYR A 38 -6.64 -3.91 8.08
CA TYR A 38 -6.30 -3.91 6.67
C TYR A 38 -6.75 -2.61 5.99
N THR A 39 -8.03 -2.28 6.09
CA THR A 39 -8.59 -1.09 5.44
C THR A 39 -8.32 0.17 6.25
N SER A 40 -8.27 1.30 5.57
CA SER A 40 -8.16 2.61 6.22
C SER A 40 -9.32 2.89 7.18
N SER A 41 -10.53 2.44 6.84
CA SER A 41 -11.68 2.56 7.74
C SER A 41 -11.50 1.77 9.02
N SER A 42 -11.04 0.52 8.95
CA SER A 42 -10.81 -0.31 10.14
C SER A 42 -9.71 0.24 11.05
N ARG A 43 -8.62 0.77 10.46
CA ARG A 43 -7.57 1.45 11.23
C ARG A 43 -8.11 2.68 11.96
N LYS A 44 -8.79 3.57 11.24
CA LYS A 44 -9.35 4.81 11.80
C LYS A 44 -10.37 4.54 12.90
N GLU A 45 -11.15 3.48 12.78
CA GLU A 45 -12.13 3.06 13.76
C GLU A 45 -11.49 2.67 15.10
N VAL A 46 -10.33 2.01 15.08
CA VAL A 46 -9.71 1.49 16.31
C VAL A 46 -8.67 2.42 16.94
N ILE A 47 -8.09 3.38 16.22
CA ILE A 47 -7.07 4.30 16.75
C ILE A 47 -7.48 4.91 18.10
N PRO A 48 -8.70 5.48 18.28
CA PRO A 48 -9.10 6.07 19.56
C PRO A 48 -9.10 5.07 20.72
N LEU A 49 -9.34 3.79 20.45
CA LEU A 49 -9.29 2.74 21.47
C LEU A 49 -7.86 2.47 21.93
N PHE A 50 -6.90 2.40 20.99
CA PHE A 50 -5.49 2.23 21.31
C PHE A 50 -4.92 3.43 22.07
N GLU A 51 -5.32 4.65 21.71
CA GLU A 51 -4.95 5.87 22.43
C GLU A 51 -5.51 5.88 23.85
N LYS A 52 -6.77 5.51 24.04
CA LYS A 52 -7.43 5.44 25.34
C LYS A 52 -6.76 4.43 26.28
N HIS A 53 -6.28 3.31 25.76
CA HIS A 53 -5.67 2.22 26.55
C HIS A 53 -4.14 2.28 26.59
N ASP A 54 -3.52 3.31 26.01
CA ASP A 54 -2.05 3.45 25.86
C ASP A 54 -1.39 2.19 25.27
N ALA A 55 -2.06 1.56 24.30
CA ALA A 55 -1.61 0.35 23.60
C ALA A 55 -1.08 0.70 22.21
N LEU A 56 -0.40 -0.23 21.53
CA LEU A 56 0.16 -0.04 20.20
C LEU A 56 -0.53 -0.89 19.14
N LEU A 57 -1.04 -0.22 18.11
CA LEU A 57 -1.44 -0.83 16.86
C LEU A 57 -0.25 -0.87 15.90
N TRP A 58 0.12 -2.04 15.40
CA TRP A 58 1.12 -2.23 14.35
C TRP A 58 0.38 -2.44 13.04
N TYR A 59 0.35 -1.39 12.21
CA TYR A 59 -0.44 -1.35 10.99
C TYR A 59 0.41 -1.72 9.77
N PRO A 60 0.18 -2.88 9.14
CA PRO A 60 1.06 -3.40 8.09
C PRO A 60 0.70 -2.97 6.68
N SER A 61 -0.50 -2.42 6.44
CA SER A 61 -0.93 -2.08 5.08
C SER A 61 -0.44 -0.71 4.64
N HIS A 62 -0.18 -0.57 3.35
CA HIS A 62 0.03 0.74 2.74
C HIS A 62 -1.23 1.61 2.85
N TYR A 63 -1.07 2.92 2.94
CA TYR A 63 -2.22 3.78 3.23
C TYR A 63 -2.12 5.17 2.60
N GLU A 64 -3.21 5.94 2.67
CA GLU A 64 -3.39 7.24 2.04
C GLU A 64 -2.62 8.40 2.69
N GLY A 65 -2.01 8.19 3.86
CA GLY A 65 -1.37 9.28 4.61
C GLY A 65 -2.36 10.16 5.39
N PHE A 66 -1.92 11.38 5.68
CA PHE A 66 -2.69 12.45 6.34
C PHE A 66 -3.28 12.06 7.70
N GLU A 67 -2.57 11.20 8.41
CA GLU A 67 -2.91 10.72 9.74
C GLU A 67 -1.63 10.46 10.51
N SER A 68 -1.65 10.73 11.79
CA SER A 68 -0.63 10.32 12.75
C SER A 68 -1.27 10.01 14.09
N SER A 69 -0.79 8.97 14.73
CA SER A 69 -1.06 8.66 16.13
C SER A 69 0.21 8.13 16.77
N THR A 70 0.50 8.56 17.98
CA THR A 70 1.65 8.02 18.74
C THR A 70 1.42 6.59 19.22
N ASN A 71 0.22 6.07 19.01
CA ASN A 71 -0.20 4.70 19.35
C ASN A 71 -0.29 3.79 18.14
N VAL A 72 0.21 4.24 16.97
CA VAL A 72 0.27 3.41 15.75
C VAL A 72 1.71 3.36 15.24
N ILE A 73 2.19 2.15 14.98
CA ILE A 73 3.44 1.88 14.26
C ILE A 73 3.07 1.45 12.84
N TYR A 74 3.46 2.27 11.86
CA TYR A 74 3.10 2.04 10.46
C TYR A 74 4.24 1.29 9.76
N THR A 75 4.06 0.00 9.53
CA THR A 75 5.03 -0.83 8.81
C THR A 75 4.72 -0.96 7.32
N GLY A 76 3.53 -0.53 6.89
CA GLY A 76 3.16 -0.37 5.48
C GLY A 76 3.58 0.98 4.90
N ALA A 77 3.59 1.07 3.58
CA ALA A 77 4.09 2.24 2.85
C ALA A 77 3.23 3.50 3.02
N ALA A 78 3.87 4.65 3.25
CA ALA A 78 3.28 5.98 3.17
C ALA A 78 3.16 6.46 1.71
N PRO A 79 2.34 7.47 1.40
CA PRO A 79 2.08 7.91 0.01
C PRO A 79 3.33 8.23 -0.81
N ASN A 80 4.36 8.81 -0.19
CA ASN A 80 5.62 9.09 -0.87
C ASN A 80 6.46 7.85 -1.17
N GLN A 81 6.07 6.69 -0.64
CA GLN A 81 6.73 5.40 -0.83
C GLN A 81 5.95 4.47 -1.80
N HIS A 82 4.76 4.85 -2.26
CA HIS A 82 4.01 4.07 -3.25
C HIS A 82 3.35 4.94 -4.34
N VAL A 83 2.48 5.92 -4.02
CA VAL A 83 1.76 6.70 -5.04
C VAL A 83 2.73 7.59 -5.84
N LEU A 84 3.58 8.36 -5.17
CA LEU A 84 4.47 9.30 -5.85
C LEU A 84 5.48 8.60 -6.77
N PRO A 85 6.17 7.50 -6.36
CA PRO A 85 7.03 6.75 -7.27
C PRO A 85 6.30 6.21 -8.49
N LEU A 86 5.04 5.75 -8.32
CA LEU A 86 4.23 5.27 -9.43
C LEU A 86 3.89 6.40 -10.41
N VAL A 87 3.47 7.56 -9.91
CA VAL A 87 3.18 8.73 -10.75
C VAL A 87 4.42 9.14 -11.54
N GLU A 88 5.58 9.22 -10.90
CA GLU A 88 6.85 9.57 -11.55
C GLU A 88 7.18 8.58 -12.69
N HIS A 89 7.04 7.29 -12.42
CA HIS A 89 7.26 6.25 -13.43
C HIS A 89 6.27 6.35 -14.60
N LEU A 90 4.98 6.54 -14.30
CA LEU A 90 3.94 6.63 -15.32
C LEU A 90 4.12 7.85 -16.23
N LEU A 91 4.42 9.02 -15.68
CA LEU A 91 4.65 10.23 -16.46
C LEU A 91 5.93 10.14 -17.31
N ALA A 92 6.95 9.46 -16.82
CA ALA A 92 8.20 9.28 -17.55
C ALA A 92 8.10 8.29 -18.72
N HIS A 93 7.24 7.25 -18.60
CA HIS A 93 7.26 6.12 -19.53
C HIS A 93 5.96 5.90 -20.31
N HIS A 94 4.82 6.43 -19.82
CA HIS A 94 3.52 6.15 -20.44
C HIS A 94 2.80 7.41 -20.93
N GLY A 95 3.08 8.58 -20.33
CA GLY A 95 2.51 9.87 -20.74
C GLY A 95 1.68 10.53 -19.65
N HIS A 96 0.95 11.60 -20.01
CA HIS A 96 0.46 12.59 -19.05
C HIS A 96 -1.08 12.62 -18.90
N ARG A 97 -1.82 11.66 -19.47
CA ARG A 97 -3.29 11.62 -19.46
C ARG A 97 -3.77 10.42 -18.64
N ALA A 98 -4.18 10.66 -17.41
CA ALA A 98 -4.67 9.63 -16.49
C ALA A 98 -6.19 9.47 -16.57
N TYR A 99 -6.68 8.25 -16.29
CA TYR A 99 -8.08 7.98 -15.99
C TYR A 99 -8.13 7.19 -14.67
N CYS A 100 -8.91 7.66 -13.68
CA CYS A 100 -8.97 7.06 -12.37
C CYS A 100 -10.24 6.24 -12.18
N VAL A 101 -10.09 5.01 -11.68
CA VAL A 101 -11.21 4.11 -11.34
C VAL A 101 -10.96 3.58 -9.92
N GLY A 102 -11.88 3.83 -8.99
CA GLY A 102 -11.69 3.50 -7.59
C GLY A 102 -12.92 2.96 -6.87
N SER A 103 -12.70 2.31 -5.76
CA SER A 103 -13.75 1.99 -4.80
C SER A 103 -14.22 3.24 -4.08
N ASN A 104 -15.50 3.32 -3.76
CA ASN A 104 -16.11 4.49 -3.14
C ASN A 104 -15.82 4.49 -1.62
N TYR A 105 -14.57 4.72 -1.24
CA TYR A 105 -14.15 4.88 0.15
C TYR A 105 -12.83 5.66 0.28
N ILE A 106 -12.47 6.05 1.49
CA ILE A 106 -11.44 7.05 1.80
C ILE A 106 -10.07 6.76 1.17
N TRP A 107 -9.58 5.51 1.21
CA TRP A 107 -8.28 5.17 0.65
C TRP A 107 -8.19 5.46 -0.85
N ALA A 108 -9.25 5.11 -1.59
CA ALA A 108 -9.29 5.35 -3.04
C ALA A 108 -9.41 6.84 -3.36
N TRP A 109 -10.25 7.60 -2.62
CA TRP A 109 -10.40 9.03 -2.83
C TRP A 109 -9.08 9.79 -2.62
N GLU A 110 -8.39 9.49 -1.53
CA GLU A 110 -7.14 10.18 -1.19
C GLU A 110 -5.99 9.81 -2.12
N ASN A 111 -5.85 8.53 -2.49
CA ASN A 111 -4.83 8.14 -3.47
C ASN A 111 -5.09 8.75 -4.86
N ASN A 112 -6.34 8.80 -5.31
CA ASN A 112 -6.72 9.47 -6.55
C ASN A 112 -6.47 10.99 -6.46
N ARG A 113 -6.73 11.63 -5.31
CA ARG A 113 -6.41 13.03 -5.07
C ARG A 113 -4.91 13.28 -5.19
N ILE A 114 -4.07 12.47 -4.50
CA ILE A 114 -2.61 12.60 -4.57
C ILE A 114 -2.11 12.43 -6.01
N LEU A 115 -2.63 11.43 -6.73
CA LEU A 115 -2.28 11.23 -8.15
C LEU A 115 -2.68 12.45 -8.97
N ARG A 116 -3.92 12.94 -8.85
CA ARG A 116 -4.42 14.10 -9.60
C ARG A 116 -3.57 15.34 -9.37
N GLU A 117 -3.27 15.65 -8.11
CA GLU A 117 -2.41 16.79 -7.74
C GLU A 117 -1.01 16.64 -8.35
N SER A 118 -0.44 15.45 -8.24
CA SER A 118 0.90 15.15 -8.75
C SER A 118 0.98 15.19 -10.28
N VAL A 119 -0.03 14.68 -10.98
CA VAL A 119 -0.13 14.73 -12.45
C VAL A 119 -0.33 16.17 -12.92
N THR A 120 -1.23 16.91 -12.27
CA THR A 120 -1.51 18.31 -12.62
C THR A 120 -0.29 19.21 -12.41
N ALA A 121 0.43 19.04 -11.32
CA ALA A 121 1.66 19.79 -11.04
C ALA A 121 2.76 19.55 -12.10
N ARG A 122 2.69 18.43 -12.83
CA ARG A 122 3.60 18.09 -13.94
C ARG A 122 2.98 18.30 -15.33
N GLN A 123 2.01 19.20 -15.43
CA GLN A 123 1.33 19.57 -16.69
C GLN A 123 0.59 18.41 -17.36
N GLY A 124 0.23 17.38 -16.61
CA GLY A 124 -0.65 16.33 -17.04
C GLY A 124 -2.12 16.62 -16.75
N SER A 125 -2.98 15.68 -17.06
CA SER A 125 -4.43 15.80 -16.84
C SER A 125 -5.05 14.48 -16.37
N VAL A 126 -6.03 14.58 -15.48
CA VAL A 126 -6.93 13.49 -15.15
C VAL A 126 -8.22 13.67 -15.94
N LEU A 127 -8.49 12.79 -16.89
CA LEU A 127 -9.60 12.87 -17.83
C LEU A 127 -10.93 12.62 -17.14
N ALA A 128 -10.95 11.68 -16.19
CA ALA A 128 -12.11 11.41 -15.33
C ALA A 128 -11.68 10.63 -14.07
N GLU A 129 -12.52 10.72 -13.05
CA GLU A 129 -12.50 9.88 -11.86
C GLU A 129 -13.87 9.21 -11.72
N ARG A 130 -13.88 7.89 -11.57
CA ARG A 130 -15.09 7.08 -11.38
C ARG A 130 -14.95 6.25 -10.11
N TYR A 131 -15.99 6.27 -9.28
CA TYR A 131 -16.04 5.53 -8.02
C TYR A 131 -17.21 4.57 -8.02
N PHE A 132 -16.98 3.38 -7.50
CA PHE A 132 -17.92 2.27 -7.47
C PHE A 132 -18.09 1.75 -6.04
N ALA A 133 -19.26 1.22 -5.72
CA ALA A 133 -19.48 0.58 -4.43
C ALA A 133 -18.49 -0.58 -4.21
N LEU A 134 -18.17 -0.86 -2.95
CA LEU A 134 -17.38 -2.05 -2.61
C LEU A 134 -18.14 -3.31 -3.06
N GLY A 135 -17.45 -4.20 -3.75
CA GLY A 135 -18.07 -5.42 -4.31
C GLY A 135 -18.80 -5.22 -5.64
N GLU A 136 -18.81 -4.00 -6.22
CA GLU A 136 -19.36 -3.78 -7.57
C GLU A 136 -18.63 -4.61 -8.62
N THR A 137 -19.38 -5.16 -9.56
CA THR A 137 -18.85 -6.02 -10.63
C THR A 137 -19.29 -5.59 -12.03
N VAL A 138 -20.00 -4.48 -12.19
CA VAL A 138 -20.48 -3.98 -13.49
C VAL A 138 -19.71 -2.73 -13.89
N PHE A 139 -18.80 -2.87 -14.84
CA PHE A 139 -17.89 -1.77 -15.25
C PHE A 139 -18.06 -1.36 -16.72
N HIS A 140 -18.99 -1.93 -17.44
CA HIS A 140 -19.14 -1.75 -18.88
C HIS A 140 -19.09 -0.27 -19.31
N GLN A 141 -19.89 0.62 -18.67
CA GLN A 141 -19.92 2.05 -19.03
C GLN A 141 -18.58 2.75 -18.78
N ALA A 142 -17.89 2.42 -17.68
CA ALA A 142 -16.59 3.00 -17.38
C ALA A 142 -15.53 2.51 -18.39
N ILE A 143 -15.55 1.25 -18.73
CA ILE A 143 -14.65 0.64 -19.72
C ILE A 143 -14.83 1.26 -21.10
N GLU A 144 -16.08 1.45 -21.56
CA GLU A 144 -16.37 2.14 -22.82
C GLU A 144 -15.79 3.57 -22.80
N ALA A 145 -16.03 4.31 -21.74
CA ALA A 145 -15.52 5.69 -21.59
C ALA A 145 -13.98 5.73 -21.57
N ILE A 146 -13.30 4.76 -20.96
CA ILE A 146 -11.83 4.64 -20.98
C ILE A 146 -11.33 4.40 -22.40
N ILE A 147 -11.95 3.44 -23.11
CA ILE A 147 -11.56 3.09 -24.49
C ILE A 147 -11.76 4.27 -25.44
N GLU A 148 -12.83 5.02 -25.28
CA GLU A 148 -13.10 6.23 -26.07
C GLU A 148 -12.11 7.35 -25.74
N ALA A 149 -11.85 7.61 -24.45
CA ALA A 149 -10.95 8.67 -23.99
C ALA A 149 -9.47 8.44 -24.32
N ARG A 150 -9.06 7.18 -24.53
CA ARG A 150 -7.66 6.79 -24.83
C ARG A 150 -6.67 7.46 -23.87
N PRO A 151 -6.78 7.23 -22.55
CA PRO A 151 -5.79 7.74 -21.60
C PRO A 151 -4.41 7.12 -21.84
N SER A 152 -3.37 7.77 -21.34
CA SER A 152 -2.02 7.21 -21.32
C SER A 152 -1.90 6.03 -20.36
N PHE A 153 -2.71 6.03 -19.31
CA PHE A 153 -2.81 4.92 -18.34
C PHE A 153 -4.12 5.03 -17.53
N VAL A 154 -4.54 3.92 -16.96
CA VAL A 154 -5.61 3.86 -15.96
C VAL A 154 -4.97 3.69 -14.58
N PHE A 155 -5.30 4.56 -13.63
CA PHE A 155 -4.94 4.38 -12.22
C PHE A 155 -6.10 3.70 -11.50
N LEU A 156 -5.85 2.49 -11.00
CA LEU A 156 -6.85 1.63 -10.41
C LEU A 156 -6.70 1.57 -8.89
N THR A 157 -7.72 2.06 -8.19
CA THR A 157 -7.87 1.97 -6.73
C THR A 157 -9.13 1.19 -6.32
N LEU A 158 -9.63 0.32 -7.22
CA LEU A 158 -10.60 -0.73 -6.87
C LEU A 158 -9.89 -1.79 -6.03
N ILE A 159 -10.64 -2.42 -5.11
CA ILE A 159 -10.12 -3.47 -4.25
C ILE A 159 -10.94 -4.77 -4.36
N GLY A 160 -10.27 -5.89 -4.07
CA GLY A 160 -10.89 -7.22 -4.01
C GLY A 160 -11.55 -7.63 -5.33
N THR A 161 -12.73 -8.27 -5.22
CA THR A 161 -13.46 -8.81 -6.37
C THR A 161 -13.78 -7.78 -7.44
N SER A 162 -14.04 -6.53 -7.05
CA SER A 162 -14.26 -5.41 -8.00
C SER A 162 -13.04 -5.18 -8.89
N ALA A 163 -11.84 -5.17 -8.31
CA ALA A 163 -10.60 -5.00 -9.07
C ALA A 163 -10.40 -6.17 -10.04
N TYR A 164 -10.54 -7.41 -9.58
CA TYR A 164 -10.32 -8.61 -10.39
C TYR A 164 -11.27 -8.65 -11.60
N GLN A 165 -12.54 -8.31 -11.38
CA GLN A 165 -13.53 -8.25 -12.45
C GLN A 165 -13.22 -7.14 -13.45
N PHE A 166 -12.83 -5.95 -12.97
CA PHE A 166 -12.45 -4.84 -13.83
C PHE A 166 -11.27 -5.23 -14.76
N PHE A 167 -10.22 -5.84 -14.23
CA PHE A 167 -9.07 -6.27 -15.02
C PHE A 167 -9.48 -7.22 -16.16
N ARG A 168 -10.33 -8.21 -15.85
CA ARG A 168 -10.84 -9.18 -16.84
C ARG A 168 -11.68 -8.52 -17.93
N GLU A 169 -12.68 -7.73 -17.53
CA GLU A 169 -13.58 -7.06 -18.46
C GLU A 169 -12.85 -6.04 -19.34
N PHE A 170 -11.95 -5.26 -18.75
CA PHE A 170 -11.19 -4.26 -19.50
C PHE A 170 -10.26 -4.91 -20.52
N ARG A 171 -9.55 -5.98 -20.17
CA ARG A 171 -8.71 -6.74 -21.08
C ARG A 171 -9.55 -7.33 -22.23
N MET A 172 -10.69 -7.93 -21.92
CA MET A 172 -11.59 -8.52 -22.93
C MET A 172 -12.15 -7.45 -23.87
N ALA A 173 -12.64 -6.32 -23.34
CA ALA A 173 -13.18 -5.23 -24.13
C ALA A 173 -12.13 -4.58 -25.06
N CYS A 174 -10.90 -4.44 -24.59
CA CYS A 174 -9.77 -3.97 -25.41
C CYS A 174 -9.45 -4.96 -26.55
N ARG A 175 -9.33 -6.24 -26.23
CA ARG A 175 -9.07 -7.30 -27.24
C ARG A 175 -10.15 -7.32 -28.34
N ALA A 176 -11.42 -7.19 -27.96
CA ALA A 176 -12.53 -7.16 -28.93
C ALA A 176 -12.45 -5.99 -29.92
N ARG A 177 -11.66 -4.95 -29.60
CA ARG A 177 -11.44 -3.76 -30.44
C ARG A 177 -10.04 -3.69 -31.05
N GLY A 178 -9.26 -4.77 -30.94
CA GLY A 178 -7.90 -4.82 -31.47
C GLY A 178 -6.91 -3.92 -30.71
N ILE A 179 -7.23 -3.56 -29.45
CA ILE A 179 -6.37 -2.75 -28.60
C ILE A 179 -5.48 -3.67 -27.76
N GLU A 180 -4.18 -3.46 -27.81
CA GLU A 180 -3.22 -4.15 -26.97
C GLU A 180 -3.14 -3.44 -25.60
N GLN A 181 -4.10 -3.77 -24.69
CA GLN A 181 -4.36 -3.05 -23.47
C GLN A 181 -3.11 -2.84 -22.60
N ALA A 182 -2.29 -3.87 -22.41
CA ALA A 182 -1.07 -3.80 -21.61
C ALA A 182 -0.06 -2.75 -22.10
N ARG A 183 -0.05 -2.45 -23.39
CA ARG A 183 0.85 -1.50 -24.04
C ARG A 183 0.22 -0.14 -24.26
N GLU A 184 -1.02 -0.12 -24.79
CA GLU A 184 -1.68 1.11 -25.25
C GLU A 184 -2.41 1.85 -24.12
N ILE A 185 -2.99 1.10 -23.18
CA ILE A 185 -3.72 1.66 -22.03
C ILE A 185 -3.38 0.82 -20.78
N PRO A 186 -2.14 0.87 -20.29
CA PRO A 186 -1.73 0.08 -19.12
C PRO A 186 -2.53 0.48 -17.88
N VAL A 187 -2.79 -0.52 -17.02
CA VAL A 187 -3.39 -0.30 -15.71
C VAL A 187 -2.27 -0.28 -14.67
N ALA A 188 -2.31 0.73 -13.80
CA ALA A 188 -1.39 0.91 -12.70
C ALA A 188 -2.14 0.97 -11.37
N SER A 189 -1.60 0.32 -10.35
CA SER A 189 -2.22 0.23 -9.02
C SER A 189 -1.17 0.27 -7.91
N CYS A 190 -1.61 0.60 -6.69
CA CYS A 190 -0.78 0.46 -5.48
C CYS A 190 -1.21 -0.73 -4.62
N SER A 191 -2.31 -1.41 -4.96
CA SER A 191 -2.87 -2.54 -4.21
C SER A 191 -2.80 -3.88 -4.95
N LEU A 192 -2.07 -3.94 -6.06
CA LEU A 192 -1.94 -5.17 -6.85
C LEU A 192 -0.67 -5.91 -6.40
N SER A 193 -0.84 -7.11 -5.85
CA SER A 193 0.25 -8.01 -5.46
C SER A 193 0.05 -9.40 -6.08
N GLU A 194 0.91 -10.36 -5.80
CA GLU A 194 0.85 -11.68 -6.43
C GLU A 194 -0.47 -12.45 -6.15
N PRO A 195 -1.04 -12.44 -4.93
CA PRO A 195 -2.37 -13.04 -4.69
C PRO A 195 -3.47 -12.46 -5.58
N GLU A 196 -3.47 -11.14 -5.80
CA GLU A 196 -4.44 -10.49 -6.68
C GLU A 196 -4.25 -10.91 -8.13
N LEU A 197 -2.99 -11.06 -8.59
CA LEU A 197 -2.70 -11.57 -9.93
C LEU A 197 -3.25 -12.97 -10.14
N GLN A 198 -3.13 -13.85 -9.15
CA GLN A 198 -3.70 -15.19 -9.19
C GLN A 198 -5.24 -15.15 -9.29
N ALA A 199 -5.88 -14.23 -8.55
CA ALA A 199 -7.33 -14.05 -8.57
C ALA A 199 -7.85 -13.43 -9.89
N ILE A 200 -7.05 -12.60 -10.58
CA ILE A 200 -7.37 -12.04 -11.90
C ILE A 200 -7.39 -13.14 -12.95
N GLY A 201 -6.43 -14.08 -12.91
CA GLY A 201 -6.35 -15.22 -13.82
C GLY A 201 -5.59 -14.95 -15.12
N GLU A 202 -5.21 -16.04 -15.79
CA GLU A 202 -4.25 -16.08 -16.90
C GLU A 202 -4.58 -15.16 -18.08
N ASP A 203 -5.86 -14.95 -18.36
CA ASP A 203 -6.29 -14.17 -19.54
C ASP A 203 -6.06 -12.66 -19.40
N ALA A 204 -5.90 -12.15 -18.17
CA ALA A 204 -5.82 -10.73 -17.91
C ALA A 204 -4.69 -10.33 -16.94
N VAL A 205 -3.83 -11.27 -16.55
CA VAL A 205 -2.85 -11.10 -15.47
C VAL A 205 -1.65 -10.22 -15.84
N ASP A 206 -1.23 -10.22 -17.10
CA ASP A 206 0.05 -9.65 -17.55
C ASP A 206 -0.02 -8.16 -17.93
N GLY A 207 1.12 -7.47 -17.80
CA GLY A 207 1.34 -6.11 -18.30
C GLY A 207 0.79 -4.98 -17.42
N HIS A 208 0.34 -5.29 -16.21
CA HIS A 208 -0.09 -4.27 -15.24
C HIS A 208 1.10 -3.76 -14.43
N LEU A 209 1.04 -2.50 -14.02
CA LEU A 209 2.04 -1.89 -13.17
C LEU A 209 1.55 -1.86 -11.73
N SER A 210 2.43 -2.23 -10.80
CA SER A 210 2.18 -2.08 -9.37
C SER A 210 3.31 -1.33 -8.70
N SER A 211 2.95 -0.39 -7.82
CA SER A 211 3.91 0.22 -6.90
C SER A 211 3.76 -0.41 -5.53
N SER A 212 4.83 -0.98 -5.05
CA SER A 212 4.91 -1.61 -3.73
C SER A 212 6.32 -1.51 -3.18
N VAL A 213 6.49 -1.83 -1.91
CA VAL A 213 7.79 -1.95 -1.26
C VAL A 213 8.30 -3.40 -1.26
N TYR A 214 7.39 -4.35 -1.47
CA TYR A 214 7.71 -5.76 -1.50
C TYR A 214 7.05 -6.47 -2.68
N PHE A 215 7.80 -7.36 -3.31
CA PHE A 215 7.36 -8.37 -4.28
C PHE A 215 8.08 -9.68 -3.99
N CYS A 216 7.42 -10.82 -4.18
CA CYS A 216 8.02 -12.14 -3.98
C CYS A 216 9.26 -12.37 -4.86
N SER A 217 9.41 -11.64 -5.96
CA SER A 217 10.53 -11.72 -6.90
C SER A 217 11.81 -11.04 -6.40
N ILE A 218 11.82 -10.39 -5.23
CA ILE A 218 13.02 -9.80 -4.64
C ILE A 218 14.06 -10.88 -4.33
N GLU A 219 15.23 -10.76 -4.95
CA GLU A 219 16.34 -11.70 -4.78
C GLU A 219 17.24 -11.30 -3.62
N SER A 220 16.89 -11.73 -2.40
CA SER A 220 17.72 -11.54 -1.21
C SER A 220 17.73 -12.80 -0.32
N PRO A 221 18.80 -13.03 0.47
CA PRO A 221 18.80 -14.13 1.44
C PRO A 221 17.68 -14.00 2.48
N ALA A 222 17.33 -12.79 2.90
CA ALA A 222 16.23 -12.54 3.84
C ALA A 222 14.88 -12.91 3.24
N ASN A 223 14.63 -12.53 1.98
CA ASN A 223 13.39 -12.91 1.30
C ASN A 223 13.27 -14.42 1.09
N ARG A 224 14.34 -15.10 0.70
CA ARG A 224 14.33 -16.57 0.57
C ARG A 224 13.94 -17.23 1.88
N ARG A 225 14.57 -16.85 3.01
CA ARG A 225 14.21 -17.38 4.34
C ARG A 225 12.74 -17.14 4.70
N PHE A 226 12.23 -15.95 4.40
CA PHE A 226 10.83 -15.60 4.65
C PHE A 226 9.88 -16.45 3.81
N LEU A 227 10.11 -16.56 2.50
CA LEU A 227 9.27 -17.35 1.59
C LEU A 227 9.29 -18.84 1.93
N ASP A 228 10.46 -19.41 2.26
CA ASP A 228 10.59 -20.81 2.66
C ASP A 228 9.80 -21.09 3.95
N ALA A 229 9.89 -20.21 4.95
CA ALA A 229 9.14 -20.33 6.19
C ALA A 229 7.62 -20.14 5.96
N TYR A 230 7.24 -19.19 5.13
CA TYR A 230 5.84 -18.91 4.77
C TYR A 230 5.20 -20.11 4.06
N LEU A 231 5.84 -20.64 3.02
CA LEU A 231 5.35 -21.79 2.25
C LEU A 231 5.32 -23.07 3.10
N THR A 232 6.29 -23.26 3.98
CA THR A 232 6.28 -24.40 4.92
C THR A 232 5.08 -24.33 5.86
N ARG A 233 4.73 -23.13 6.32
CA ARG A 233 3.62 -22.92 7.25
C ARG A 233 2.25 -22.92 6.56
N PHE A 234 2.18 -22.46 5.33
CA PHE A 234 0.97 -22.28 4.54
C PHE A 234 1.12 -22.89 3.13
N PRO A 235 1.29 -24.22 3.00
CA PRO A 235 1.59 -24.85 1.71
C PRO A 235 0.46 -24.69 0.68
N GLU A 236 -0.79 -24.60 1.14
CA GLU A 236 -1.98 -24.38 0.31
C GLU A 236 -2.48 -22.92 0.36
N GLY A 237 -1.72 -22.05 1.00
CA GLY A 237 -2.08 -20.64 1.14
C GLY A 237 -1.76 -19.82 -0.12
N PRO A 238 -2.26 -18.59 -0.19
CA PRO A 238 -1.88 -17.67 -1.27
C PRO A 238 -0.38 -17.35 -1.19
N THR A 239 0.18 -16.86 -2.29
CA THR A 239 1.53 -16.29 -2.31
C THR A 239 1.63 -15.14 -1.31
N ALA A 240 2.79 -14.96 -0.67
CA ALA A 240 2.98 -13.88 0.30
C ALA A 240 2.79 -12.50 -0.36
N SER A 241 1.97 -11.66 0.28
CA SER A 241 1.74 -10.27 -0.16
C SER A 241 2.68 -9.29 0.55
N ALA A 242 2.67 -8.03 0.12
CA ALA A 242 3.35 -6.95 0.82
C ALA A 242 2.83 -6.76 2.25
N ASP A 243 1.52 -6.96 2.49
CA ASP A 243 0.94 -6.89 3.83
C ASP A 243 1.38 -8.06 4.73
N ALA A 244 1.56 -9.24 4.16
CA ALA A 244 2.11 -10.39 4.87
C ALA A 244 3.56 -10.15 5.29
N GLU A 245 4.37 -9.60 4.39
CA GLU A 245 5.76 -9.22 4.65
C GLU A 245 5.86 -8.10 5.69
N ALA A 246 5.04 -7.04 5.58
CA ALA A 246 5.01 -5.94 6.54
C ALA A 246 4.55 -6.40 7.93
N SER A 247 3.62 -7.38 8.00
CA SER A 247 3.21 -8.01 9.27
C SER A 247 4.33 -8.83 9.89
N TYR A 248 5.08 -9.56 9.08
CA TYR A 248 6.28 -10.29 9.52
C TYR A 248 7.34 -9.32 10.08
N ASN A 249 7.59 -8.21 9.39
CA ASN A 249 8.51 -7.18 9.88
C ASN A 249 8.03 -6.54 11.19
N ALA A 250 6.72 -6.26 11.30
CA ALA A 250 6.12 -5.71 12.53
C ALA A 250 6.39 -6.61 13.74
N VAL A 251 6.20 -7.94 13.58
CA VAL A 251 6.46 -8.90 14.66
C VAL A 251 7.95 -8.97 15.02
N TRP A 252 8.86 -8.92 14.05
CA TRP A 252 10.30 -8.89 14.31
C TRP A 252 10.75 -7.61 15.01
N LEU A 253 10.25 -6.46 14.56
CA LEU A 253 10.52 -5.15 15.19
C LEU A 253 10.01 -5.13 16.63
N LEU A 254 8.78 -5.60 16.85
CA LEU A 254 8.20 -5.74 18.18
C LEU A 254 9.05 -6.64 19.09
N ALA A 255 9.40 -7.84 18.61
CA ALA A 255 10.18 -8.79 19.40
C ALA A 255 11.54 -8.23 19.81
N ARG A 256 12.23 -7.53 18.89
CA ARG A 256 13.51 -6.88 19.18
C ARG A 256 13.35 -5.75 20.18
N ALA A 257 12.30 -4.92 20.03
CA ALA A 257 12.03 -3.80 20.93
C ALA A 257 11.67 -4.27 22.36
N VAL A 258 10.83 -5.31 22.48
CA VAL A 258 10.50 -5.94 23.77
C VAL A 258 11.75 -6.56 24.43
N ALA A 259 12.59 -7.25 23.65
CA ALA A 259 13.83 -7.81 24.17
C ALA A 259 14.79 -6.75 24.69
N ALA A 260 14.92 -5.63 23.99
CA ALA A 260 15.76 -4.51 24.39
C ALA A 260 15.20 -3.74 25.60
N ALA A 261 13.88 -3.55 25.63
CA ALA A 261 13.19 -2.87 26.73
C ALA A 261 13.10 -3.73 28.01
N GLY A 262 13.17 -5.06 27.91
CA GLY A 262 12.95 -5.99 29.01
C GLY A 262 11.51 -6.00 29.54
N THR A 263 10.57 -5.42 28.79
CA THR A 263 9.15 -5.31 29.14
C THR A 263 8.33 -5.12 27.85
N ASP A 264 7.03 -5.41 27.93
CA ASP A 264 6.04 -5.14 26.88
C ASP A 264 5.33 -3.78 27.06
N ASP A 265 5.78 -2.93 28.00
CA ASP A 265 5.24 -1.59 28.18
C ASP A 265 5.34 -0.76 26.88
N PRO A 266 4.21 -0.22 26.36
CA PRO A 266 4.19 0.46 25.06
C PRO A 266 5.16 1.63 24.95
N ARG A 267 5.41 2.39 26.02
CA ARG A 267 6.31 3.54 26.03
C ARG A 267 7.77 3.10 25.99
N ALA A 268 8.11 2.07 26.76
CA ALA A 268 9.43 1.49 26.76
C ALA A 268 9.73 0.85 25.40
N VAL A 269 8.78 0.08 24.84
CA VAL A 269 8.89 -0.53 23.53
C VAL A 269 9.08 0.52 22.44
N LYS A 270 8.30 1.60 22.41
CA LYS A 270 8.49 2.72 21.45
C LYS A 270 9.89 3.34 21.55
N THR A 271 10.37 3.54 22.77
CA THR A 271 11.70 4.13 23.00
C THR A 271 12.80 3.26 22.43
N GLU A 272 12.73 1.96 22.64
CA GLU A 272 13.73 1.02 22.09
C GLU A 272 13.54 0.79 20.58
N LEU A 273 12.31 0.82 20.09
CA LEU A 273 12.00 0.65 18.67
C LEU A 273 12.72 1.69 17.79
N VAL A 274 12.69 2.97 18.17
CA VAL A 274 13.35 4.04 17.40
C VAL A 274 14.86 4.09 17.59
N ARG A 275 15.40 3.42 18.61
CA ARG A 275 16.85 3.27 18.85
C ARG A 275 17.46 2.07 18.14
N GLN A 276 16.59 1.17 17.62
CA GLN A 276 17.06 -0.06 17.02
C GLN A 276 17.85 0.19 15.75
N GLN A 277 18.83 -0.68 15.53
CA GLN A 277 19.48 -0.83 14.25
C GLN A 277 18.50 -1.41 13.22
N HIS A 278 18.80 -1.20 11.95
CA HIS A 278 18.03 -1.67 10.83
C HIS A 278 17.71 -3.16 10.93
N LEU A 279 16.47 -3.53 10.58
CA LEU A 279 16.06 -4.90 10.39
C LEU A 279 16.45 -5.33 8.96
N ASP A 280 17.19 -6.44 8.83
CA ASP A 280 17.38 -7.14 7.54
C ASP A 280 16.08 -7.87 7.19
N ALA A 281 15.16 -7.17 6.54
CA ALA A 281 13.84 -7.62 6.17
C ALA A 281 13.81 -8.24 4.76
N PRO A 282 12.75 -9.02 4.39
CA PRO A 282 12.61 -9.56 3.04
C PRO A 282 12.71 -8.54 1.91
N GLN A 283 12.17 -7.35 2.13
CA GLN A 283 12.24 -6.23 1.19
C GLN A 283 13.57 -5.45 1.20
N GLY A 284 14.49 -5.75 2.11
CA GLY A 284 15.71 -5.01 2.38
C GLY A 284 15.67 -4.36 3.76
N GLU A 285 16.54 -3.39 4.01
CA GLU A 285 16.63 -2.75 5.33
C GLU A 285 15.37 -1.96 5.68
N VAL A 286 14.87 -2.15 6.91
CA VAL A 286 13.70 -1.48 7.47
C VAL A 286 14.00 -0.98 8.88
N TRP A 287 13.61 0.25 9.19
CA TRP A 287 13.63 0.82 10.55
C TRP A 287 12.54 1.86 10.70
N ILE A 288 12.23 2.27 11.92
CA ILE A 288 11.12 3.19 12.21
C ILE A 288 11.62 4.62 12.42
N ASP A 289 10.97 5.56 11.75
CA ASP A 289 11.18 7.00 11.94
C ASP A 289 10.72 7.44 13.33
N GLU A 290 11.57 8.15 14.05
CA GLU A 290 11.32 8.57 15.44
C GLU A 290 10.22 9.63 15.58
N GLN A 291 9.94 10.40 14.53
CA GLN A 291 8.98 11.50 14.54
C GLN A 291 7.57 11.06 14.17
N THR A 292 7.48 10.12 13.24
CA THR A 292 6.20 9.73 12.64
C THR A 292 5.77 8.30 12.95
N PHE A 293 6.65 7.48 13.53
CA PHE A 293 6.46 6.04 13.75
C PHE A 293 6.13 5.24 12.50
N HIS A 294 6.57 5.72 11.34
CA HIS A 294 6.49 5.02 10.06
C HIS A 294 7.81 4.36 9.70
N ALA A 295 7.73 3.30 8.92
CA ALA A 295 8.91 2.59 8.44
C ALA A 295 9.60 3.33 7.29
N TYR A 296 10.94 3.36 7.31
CA TYR A 296 11.75 3.59 6.13
C TYR A 296 11.67 2.36 5.25
N LEU A 297 11.28 2.53 3.99
CA LEU A 297 10.99 1.43 3.06
C LEU A 297 11.58 1.74 1.68
N THR A 298 11.86 0.71 0.89
CA THR A 298 12.39 0.85 -0.47
C THR A 298 11.27 0.74 -1.51
N PRO A 299 10.82 1.84 -2.11
CA PRO A 299 9.83 1.84 -3.19
C PRO A 299 10.30 1.05 -4.41
N ARG A 300 9.38 0.29 -5.01
CA ARG A 300 9.58 -0.48 -6.23
C ARG A 300 8.40 -0.37 -7.16
N ILE A 301 8.66 -0.49 -8.45
CA ILE A 301 7.62 -0.66 -9.47
C ILE A 301 7.83 -2.04 -10.09
N GLY A 302 6.79 -2.85 -10.06
CA GLY A 302 6.74 -4.15 -10.71
C GLY A 302 5.80 -4.13 -11.91
N ARG A 303 6.13 -4.89 -12.94
CA ARG A 303 5.24 -5.19 -14.05
C ARG A 303 4.81 -6.64 -13.97
N SER A 304 3.51 -6.89 -13.95
CA SER A 304 2.98 -8.25 -13.89
C SER A 304 3.27 -9.03 -15.17
N ASN A 305 3.54 -10.32 -15.03
CA ASN A 305 3.81 -11.25 -16.12
C ASN A 305 2.82 -12.42 -16.13
N ARG A 306 2.89 -13.25 -17.16
CA ARG A 306 1.98 -14.39 -17.37
C ARG A 306 2.04 -15.48 -16.29
N ASN A 307 3.09 -15.47 -15.46
CA ASN A 307 3.25 -16.42 -14.37
C ASN A 307 2.62 -15.90 -13.06
N ALA A 308 1.79 -14.86 -13.11
CA ALA A 308 1.22 -14.16 -11.96
C ALA A 308 2.31 -13.72 -10.96
N ARG A 309 3.42 -13.17 -11.48
CA ARG A 309 4.55 -12.61 -10.76
C ARG A 309 4.85 -11.22 -11.25
N PHE A 310 5.68 -10.49 -10.53
CA PHE A 310 6.17 -9.19 -10.95
C PHE A 310 7.63 -9.23 -11.37
N ASP A 311 7.92 -8.66 -12.52
CA ASP A 311 9.26 -8.31 -12.94
C ASP A 311 9.53 -6.89 -12.44
N LEU A 312 10.60 -6.69 -11.67
CA LEU A 312 10.96 -5.37 -11.16
C LEU A 312 11.47 -4.48 -12.30
N VAL A 313 10.78 -3.35 -12.52
CA VAL A 313 11.14 -2.38 -13.58
C VAL A 313 11.76 -1.11 -13.03
N SER A 314 11.57 -0.84 -11.74
CA SER A 314 12.20 0.28 -11.03
C SER A 314 12.34 -0.03 -9.54
N GLU A 315 13.42 0.43 -8.93
CA GLU A 315 13.68 0.31 -7.51
C GLU A 315 14.41 1.57 -7.02
N ALA A 316 14.02 2.07 -5.84
CA ALA A 316 14.75 3.15 -5.18
C ALA A 316 16.13 2.67 -4.73
N ARG A 317 17.15 3.55 -4.84
CA ARG A 317 18.55 3.22 -4.50
C ARG A 317 18.80 2.95 -3.02
N ALA A 318 17.90 3.43 -2.17
CA ALA A 318 17.97 3.28 -0.72
C ALA A 318 16.55 3.40 -0.13
N PRO A 319 16.34 2.94 1.12
CA PRO A 319 15.11 3.18 1.84
C PRO A 319 14.76 4.67 1.90
N VAL A 320 13.51 4.99 1.61
CA VAL A 320 12.97 6.35 1.55
C VAL A 320 12.36 6.70 2.90
N ARG A 321 12.70 7.89 3.40
CA ARG A 321 12.07 8.43 4.61
C ARG A 321 10.55 8.55 4.39
N PRO A 322 9.72 8.07 5.34
CA PRO A 322 8.29 8.28 5.25
C PRO A 322 7.92 9.76 5.34
N ASP A 323 6.98 10.19 4.51
CA ASP A 323 6.42 11.55 4.51
C ASP A 323 4.89 11.44 4.42
N PRO A 324 4.22 11.02 5.51
CA PRO A 324 2.79 10.74 5.50
C PRO A 324 1.93 11.95 5.17
N TYR A 325 2.42 13.18 5.36
CA TYR A 325 1.71 14.41 5.03
C TYR A 325 2.17 15.06 3.72
N LEU A 326 3.12 14.46 3.02
CA LEU A 326 3.73 14.95 1.77
C LEU A 326 4.33 16.36 1.87
N VAL A 327 4.77 16.75 3.06
CA VAL A 327 5.34 18.09 3.33
C VAL A 327 6.64 18.31 2.56
N HIS A 328 7.52 17.31 2.60
CA HIS A 328 8.83 17.40 1.93
C HIS A 328 8.76 17.00 0.46
N SER A 329 7.76 16.21 0.10
CA SER A 329 7.55 15.73 -1.28
C SER A 329 6.81 16.77 -2.13
N SER A 330 5.87 17.54 -1.54
CA SER A 330 5.14 18.61 -2.23
C SER A 330 5.99 19.86 -2.48
N SER A 331 6.99 20.16 -1.65
CA SER A 331 7.85 21.33 -1.82
C SER A 331 8.63 21.35 -3.14
N ARG A 332 8.89 20.19 -3.74
CA ARG A 332 9.45 20.09 -5.10
C ARG A 332 8.47 20.54 -6.19
N PHE A 333 7.16 20.52 -5.93
CA PHE A 333 6.11 20.91 -6.86
C PHE A 333 5.76 22.41 -6.75
N GLU A 334 5.76 22.98 -5.55
CA GLU A 334 5.45 24.39 -5.32
C GLU A 334 6.51 25.33 -5.92
N ALA A 335 7.77 24.93 -5.89
CA ALA A 335 8.85 25.71 -6.50
C ALA A 335 8.74 25.86 -8.03
N ALA A 336 8.02 24.95 -8.71
CA ALA A 336 7.80 25.00 -10.16
C ALA A 336 6.53 25.75 -10.58
N THR A 337 5.62 26.07 -9.65
CA THR A 337 4.28 26.61 -9.94
C THR A 337 3.95 27.93 -9.26
N ALA A 338 4.87 28.54 -8.49
CA ALA A 338 4.61 29.85 -7.90
C ALA A 338 4.42 30.88 -9.02
N PRO A 339 3.21 31.42 -9.23
CA PRO A 339 3.04 32.55 -10.14
C PRO A 339 3.80 33.74 -9.55
N SER A 340 4.70 34.30 -10.32
CA SER A 340 5.34 35.55 -9.95
C SER A 340 4.26 36.62 -9.83
N LEU A 341 3.85 36.94 -8.61
CA LEU A 341 3.03 38.14 -8.34
C LEU A 341 3.87 39.33 -8.72
N ARG A 342 3.64 39.88 -9.93
CA ARG A 342 4.09 41.22 -10.29
C ARG A 342 3.12 42.18 -9.61
N LEU A 343 3.60 42.84 -8.57
CA LEU A 343 2.96 44.09 -8.12
C LEU A 343 3.04 45.06 -9.28
N VAL A 344 1.87 45.37 -9.87
CA VAL A 344 1.74 46.48 -10.81
C VAL A 344 1.66 47.71 -9.93
N SER A 345 2.74 48.50 -9.95
CA SER A 345 2.81 49.85 -9.35
C SER A 345 1.97 50.85 -10.18
#